data_cadd49ecfbdfd4f5596c943cbe01356a
#
_entry.id   cadd49ecfbdfd4f5596c943cbe01356a
#
_cell.length_a   1.000
_cell.length_b   1.000
_cell.length_c   1.000
_cell.angle_alpha   90.00
_cell.angle_beta   90.00
_cell.angle_gamma   90.00
#
_symmetry.space_group_name_H-M   'P 1'
#
loop_
_entity.id
_entity.type
_entity.pdbx_description
1 polymer ?
#
loop_
_entity_poly.entity_id
_entity_poly.type
_entity_poly.pdbx_seq_one_letter_code
_entity_poly.pdbx_strand_id
1 'polypeptide(L)'
;MSEEMNAAAREPRFAVVAAKEGDTDVSALSGNQLKENVVPLWGLLFAVISCVAPMAAAVFNSAVMAGYAGATVPLDFLIGAVGLLFLIAPISYFASRLSSTAGFYTWVAHGLGADAGFLTGWLVFGAYAIFEAASQAAFGGLMDFNLSTFFNVTIPNGYGWVIYAAASVILVGVLGYFGVQLTVRIMAVFSSLEILGLLVFNVAVTASGGQSGQDFLHTFTPAGADASVIHGIVPGGIIGMGIALTLVVFSNIGFESASGYGEESKSPHRFIPLAMFAVLLTTAILYIWTGYSQVIGVGATNAGSVLGNLAQAPGPFYGLANTHVGYWFEVAIGILLTTSTWASCLAFHNVAARYLYGMAREDQIPFFSRPFSKTQPHSGSPWVASILQTGISLVCIVFLAFVIQKTLKDGSVVYALGIAGGAYTPTGGIGTYGWLATIGTMTLIVVYVLTAIAAPFYARRRQREFGNREFHWFTHMVAPIVGIIVMLLPLLSLFLPFFGLGGVLTNIGFAPSPFPVNILPGFFFFWLILGALALLFYIRRSPERYAKVGHLVRIDE
;
A
#
# COMPACT_ATOMS: atom_id res chain seq x y z
N MET A 1 -35.90 29.73 -26.53
CA MET A 1 -36.19 29.86 -25.07
C MET A 1 -36.35 28.51 -24.39
N SER A 2 -36.16 27.37 -25.07
CA SER A 2 -36.24 26.01 -24.51
C SER A 2 -34.93 25.24 -24.58
N GLU A 3 -33.91 25.72 -25.23
CA GLU A 3 -32.57 25.08 -25.29
C GLU A 3 -31.53 25.75 -24.38
N GLU A 4 -31.72 27.00 -24.00
CA GLU A 4 -30.85 27.70 -23.04
C GLU A 4 -31.15 27.35 -21.57
N MET A 5 -32.32 26.80 -21.27
CA MET A 5 -32.66 26.31 -19.92
C MET A 5 -32.06 24.92 -19.59
N ASN A 6 -31.58 24.18 -20.58
CA ASN A 6 -31.01 22.84 -20.36
C ASN A 6 -29.47 22.80 -20.24
N ALA A 7 -28.79 23.91 -20.49
CA ALA A 7 -27.33 24.01 -20.34
C ALA A 7 -26.88 24.46 -18.93
N ALA A 8 -27.79 24.97 -18.11
CA ALA A 8 -27.49 25.41 -16.74
C ALA A 8 -27.65 24.30 -15.67
N ALA A 9 -28.01 23.08 -16.06
CA ALA A 9 -28.22 21.98 -15.16
C ALA A 9 -27.13 20.94 -15.35
N ARG A 10 -26.10 21.01 -14.55
CA ARG A 10 -25.24 19.91 -14.06
C ARG A 10 -23.91 20.42 -13.54
N GLU A 11 -23.92 21.34 -12.61
CA GLU A 11 -22.80 21.49 -11.70
C GLU A 11 -22.92 20.41 -10.62
N PRO A 12 -21.92 19.55 -10.43
CA PRO A 12 -21.92 18.60 -9.31
C PRO A 12 -21.85 19.40 -8.01
N ARG A 13 -22.92 19.34 -7.24
CA ARG A 13 -23.00 20.01 -5.94
C ARG A 13 -22.40 19.13 -4.88
N PHE A 14 -21.32 19.58 -4.23
CA PHE A 14 -20.91 19.01 -2.96
C PHE A 14 -21.98 19.34 -1.93
N ALA A 15 -22.68 18.33 -1.43
CA ALA A 15 -23.60 18.52 -0.34
C ALA A 15 -22.92 18.12 0.97
N VAL A 16 -22.96 19.05 1.91
CA VAL A 16 -22.71 18.76 3.33
C VAL A 16 -23.91 17.97 3.83
N VAL A 17 -23.78 16.67 4.03
CA VAL A 17 -24.83 15.84 4.59
C VAL A 17 -25.02 16.24 6.04
N ALA A 18 -26.15 16.94 6.29
CA ALA A 18 -26.68 17.31 7.60
C ALA A 18 -25.92 18.38 8.41
N ALA A 19 -25.72 19.58 7.85
CA ALA A 19 -25.86 20.77 8.65
C ALA A 19 -27.28 21.34 8.42
N LYS A 20 -27.98 21.70 9.47
CA LYS A 20 -29.25 22.42 9.36
C LYS A 20 -29.06 23.62 8.42
N GLU A 21 -30.02 23.82 7.51
CA GLU A 21 -30.08 25.00 6.65
C GLU A 21 -29.72 26.25 7.44
N GLY A 22 -28.61 26.88 7.08
CA GLY A 22 -28.32 28.21 7.63
C GLY A 22 -26.90 28.73 7.51
N ASP A 23 -25.85 27.95 7.50
CA ASP A 23 -24.50 28.53 7.64
C ASP A 23 -23.34 27.65 7.14
N THR A 24 -23.20 27.53 5.83
CA THR A 24 -21.90 27.18 5.23
C THR A 24 -21.73 27.93 3.94
N ASP A 25 -20.83 28.89 3.96
CA ASP A 25 -20.41 29.63 2.77
C ASP A 25 -19.64 28.70 1.83
N VAL A 26 -20.39 27.99 0.99
CA VAL A 26 -19.87 27.08 -0.06
C VAL A 26 -19.02 27.87 -1.07
N SER A 27 -19.21 29.19 -1.16
CA SER A 27 -18.45 30.06 -2.06
C SER A 27 -16.98 30.18 -1.66
N ALA A 28 -16.64 30.04 -0.37
CA ALA A 28 -15.26 30.01 0.11
C ALA A 28 -14.48 28.74 -0.31
N LEU A 29 -15.17 27.66 -0.71
CA LEU A 29 -14.59 26.41 -1.18
C LEU A 29 -14.35 26.41 -2.70
N SER A 30 -14.98 27.32 -3.45
CA SER A 30 -14.99 27.30 -4.92
C SER A 30 -13.64 27.55 -5.61
N GLY A 31 -12.63 28.02 -4.88
CA GLY A 31 -11.29 28.27 -5.42
C GLY A 31 -10.24 27.20 -5.17
N ASN A 32 -10.56 26.15 -4.39
CA ASN A 32 -9.60 25.15 -3.93
C ASN A 32 -10.14 23.71 -4.13
N GLN A 33 -10.63 23.40 -5.32
CA GLN A 33 -11.17 22.07 -5.65
C GLN A 33 -10.21 21.30 -6.55
N LEU A 34 -10.22 19.97 -6.41
CA LEU A 34 -9.58 19.06 -7.36
C LEU A 34 -10.31 19.15 -8.71
N LYS A 35 -9.62 18.80 -9.80
CA LYS A 35 -10.25 18.71 -11.12
C LYS A 35 -11.21 17.53 -11.17
N GLU A 36 -12.49 17.80 -11.29
CA GLU A 36 -13.53 16.78 -11.38
C GLU A 36 -13.59 16.12 -12.76
N ASN A 37 -14.05 14.86 -12.78
CA ASN A 37 -14.36 14.12 -14.01
C ASN A 37 -13.19 13.95 -15.01
N VAL A 38 -11.94 14.00 -14.53
CA VAL A 38 -10.75 13.91 -15.39
C VAL A 38 -10.14 12.52 -15.46
N VAL A 39 -10.43 11.63 -14.49
CA VAL A 39 -9.88 10.27 -14.43
C VAL A 39 -10.91 9.26 -14.95
N PRO A 40 -10.69 8.69 -16.15
CA PRO A 40 -11.52 7.60 -16.67
C PRO A 40 -11.20 6.28 -15.97
N LEU A 41 -12.05 5.26 -16.15
CA LEU A 41 -11.87 3.94 -15.52
C LEU A 41 -10.48 3.32 -15.78
N TRP A 42 -10.01 3.33 -17.01
CA TRP A 42 -8.68 2.80 -17.33
C TRP A 42 -7.56 3.56 -16.62
N GLY A 43 -7.68 4.91 -16.52
CA GLY A 43 -6.72 5.72 -15.79
C GLY A 43 -6.71 5.40 -14.29
N LEU A 44 -7.89 5.18 -13.71
CA LEU A 44 -8.02 4.76 -12.32
C LEU A 44 -7.43 3.36 -12.09
N LEU A 45 -7.72 2.38 -12.97
CA LEU A 45 -7.15 1.05 -12.90
C LEU A 45 -5.62 1.08 -12.87
N PHE A 46 -4.99 1.79 -13.81
CA PHE A 46 -3.53 1.87 -13.87
C PHE A 46 -2.90 2.67 -12.73
N ALA A 47 -3.55 3.72 -12.24
CA ALA A 47 -3.09 4.43 -11.06
C ALA A 47 -3.08 3.52 -9.81
N VAL A 48 -4.11 2.70 -9.67
CA VAL A 48 -4.25 1.74 -8.56
C VAL A 48 -3.27 0.56 -8.71
N ILE A 49 -3.10 0.02 -9.93
CA ILE A 49 -2.10 -1.03 -10.22
C ILE A 49 -0.69 -0.52 -9.90
N SER A 50 -0.35 0.71 -10.28
CA SER A 50 0.96 1.31 -9.96
C SER A 50 1.17 1.44 -8.45
N CYS A 51 0.11 1.73 -7.69
CA CYS A 51 0.19 1.79 -6.24
C CYS A 51 0.55 0.43 -5.63
N VAL A 52 -0.02 -0.63 -6.15
CA VAL A 52 0.28 -2.02 -5.75
C VAL A 52 1.68 -2.47 -6.21
N ALA A 53 2.23 -1.88 -7.28
CA ALA A 53 3.56 -2.19 -7.84
C ALA A 53 3.77 -3.69 -8.12
N PRO A 54 3.08 -4.29 -9.09
CA PRO A 54 3.02 -5.73 -9.26
C PRO A 54 4.37 -6.43 -9.39
N MET A 55 5.31 -5.85 -10.13
CA MET A 55 6.65 -6.42 -10.30
C MET A 55 7.44 -6.39 -8.99
N ALA A 56 7.45 -5.25 -8.30
CA ALA A 56 8.16 -5.10 -7.04
C ALA A 56 7.60 -6.04 -5.96
N ALA A 57 6.27 -6.10 -5.83
CA ALA A 57 5.61 -6.97 -4.87
C ALA A 57 5.84 -8.46 -5.17
N ALA A 58 5.72 -8.87 -6.44
CA ALA A 58 5.91 -10.26 -6.86
C ALA A 58 7.36 -10.74 -6.67
N VAL A 59 8.35 -9.87 -6.82
CA VAL A 59 9.77 -10.27 -6.73
C VAL A 59 10.27 -10.22 -5.29
N PHE A 60 10.13 -9.09 -4.62
CA PHE A 60 10.71 -8.91 -3.28
C PHE A 60 9.93 -9.64 -2.19
N ASN A 61 8.59 -9.51 -2.20
CA ASN A 61 7.81 -10.11 -1.14
C ASN A 61 7.80 -11.63 -1.25
N SER A 62 7.81 -12.18 -2.48
CA SER A 62 7.96 -13.62 -2.67
C SER A 62 9.29 -14.15 -2.14
N ALA A 63 10.38 -13.41 -2.31
CA ALA A 63 11.68 -13.80 -1.77
C ALA A 63 11.64 -13.87 -0.22
N VAL A 64 11.08 -12.82 0.41
CA VAL A 64 10.93 -12.80 1.87
C VAL A 64 10.00 -13.94 2.34
N MET A 65 8.87 -14.13 1.66
CA MET A 65 7.92 -15.20 1.97
C MET A 65 8.56 -16.60 1.85
N ALA A 66 9.32 -16.84 0.78
CA ALA A 66 10.02 -18.11 0.60
C ALA A 66 10.98 -18.42 1.74
N GLY A 67 11.66 -17.38 2.25
CA GLY A 67 12.51 -17.53 3.40
C GLY A 67 11.77 -17.92 4.69
N TYR A 68 10.50 -17.57 4.85
CA TYR A 68 9.67 -17.97 6.01
C TYR A 68 8.92 -19.27 5.80
N ALA A 69 8.43 -19.51 4.59
CA ALA A 69 7.45 -20.55 4.29
C ALA A 69 7.92 -21.56 3.21
N GLY A 70 9.13 -21.40 2.67
CA GLY A 70 9.66 -22.34 1.66
C GLY A 70 8.87 -22.28 0.35
N ALA A 71 8.40 -23.44 -0.11
CA ALA A 71 7.70 -23.58 -1.39
C ALA A 71 6.24 -23.12 -1.37
N THR A 72 5.66 -22.79 -0.21
CA THR A 72 4.23 -22.45 -0.11
C THR A 72 3.89 -21.01 -0.52
N VAL A 73 4.81 -20.24 -1.08
CA VAL A 73 4.59 -18.85 -1.52
C VAL A 73 3.30 -18.68 -2.33
N PRO A 74 2.98 -19.50 -3.35
CA PRO A 74 1.72 -19.36 -4.09
C PRO A 74 0.48 -19.69 -3.25
N LEU A 75 0.56 -20.64 -2.32
CA LEU A 75 -0.51 -20.94 -1.37
C LEU A 75 -0.77 -19.77 -0.42
N ASP A 76 0.29 -19.14 0.08
CA ASP A 76 0.18 -17.98 0.97
C ASP A 76 -0.49 -16.81 0.24
N PHE A 77 -0.10 -16.53 -1.02
CA PHE A 77 -0.79 -15.54 -1.85
C PHE A 77 -2.26 -15.89 -2.06
N LEU A 78 -2.60 -17.15 -2.28
CA LEU A 78 -3.99 -17.61 -2.44
C LEU A 78 -4.81 -17.36 -1.17
N ILE A 79 -4.30 -17.76 -0.01
CA ILE A 79 -5.00 -17.58 1.29
C ILE A 79 -5.21 -16.10 1.59
N GLY A 80 -4.17 -15.29 1.44
CA GLY A 80 -4.27 -13.85 1.71
C GLY A 80 -5.17 -13.12 0.72
N ALA A 81 -5.15 -13.50 -0.57
CA ALA A 81 -6.05 -12.95 -1.58
C ALA A 81 -7.51 -13.25 -1.24
N VAL A 82 -7.82 -14.47 -0.80
CA VAL A 82 -9.18 -14.83 -0.35
C VAL A 82 -9.60 -13.94 0.82
N GLY A 83 -8.74 -13.75 1.83
CA GLY A 83 -9.03 -12.86 2.96
C GLY A 83 -9.32 -11.42 2.54
N LEU A 84 -8.50 -10.87 1.63
CA LEU A 84 -8.68 -9.52 1.09
C LEU A 84 -9.95 -9.39 0.22
N LEU A 85 -10.31 -10.42 -0.54
CA LEU A 85 -11.56 -10.45 -1.31
C LEU A 85 -12.80 -10.40 -0.42
N PHE A 86 -12.74 -10.95 0.79
CA PHE A 86 -13.80 -10.77 1.78
C PHE A 86 -13.83 -9.34 2.34
N LEU A 87 -12.67 -8.71 2.59
CA LEU A 87 -12.62 -7.32 3.08
C LEU A 87 -13.03 -6.29 2.03
N ILE A 88 -12.83 -6.57 0.74
CA ILE A 88 -13.21 -5.63 -0.30
C ILE A 88 -14.73 -5.42 -0.38
N ALA A 89 -15.54 -6.38 0.08
CA ALA A 89 -17.00 -6.28 0.03
C ALA A 89 -17.53 -5.08 0.88
N PRO A 90 -17.21 -4.94 2.18
CA PRO A 90 -17.61 -3.78 2.96
C PRO A 90 -16.94 -2.47 2.48
N ILE A 91 -15.69 -2.51 2.00
CA ILE A 91 -14.99 -1.35 1.45
C ILE A 91 -15.69 -0.85 0.18
N SER A 92 -16.00 -1.75 -0.76
CA SER A 92 -16.71 -1.43 -2.00
C SER A 92 -18.14 -0.93 -1.74
N TYR A 93 -18.81 -1.43 -0.70
CA TYR A 93 -20.11 -0.93 -0.29
C TYR A 93 -20.03 0.56 0.06
N PHE A 94 -19.06 0.97 0.89
CA PHE A 94 -18.84 2.38 1.20
C PHE A 94 -18.49 3.19 -0.05
N ALA A 95 -17.54 2.72 -0.85
CA ALA A 95 -17.10 3.42 -2.06
C ALA A 95 -18.23 3.64 -3.07
N SER A 96 -19.23 2.73 -3.11
CA SER A 96 -20.41 2.87 -3.97
C SER A 96 -21.46 3.85 -3.42
N ARG A 97 -21.32 4.36 -2.20
CA ARG A 97 -22.29 5.24 -1.53
C ARG A 97 -21.70 6.59 -1.16
N LEU A 98 -20.43 6.62 -0.76
CA LEU A 98 -19.76 7.79 -0.25
C LEU A 98 -18.47 8.03 -1.05
N SER A 99 -18.50 8.99 -1.94
CA SER A 99 -17.32 9.37 -2.72
C SER A 99 -16.64 10.59 -2.10
N SER A 100 -15.38 10.44 -1.70
CA SER A 100 -14.57 11.48 -1.09
C SER A 100 -13.11 11.23 -1.41
N THR A 101 -12.30 12.28 -1.48
CA THR A 101 -10.84 12.20 -1.65
C THR A 101 -10.14 11.52 -0.47
N ALA A 102 -10.75 11.56 0.73
CA ALA A 102 -10.26 10.87 1.92
C ALA A 102 -11.21 9.72 2.31
N GLY A 103 -11.44 8.76 1.40
CA GLY A 103 -12.47 7.73 1.49
C GLY A 103 -12.58 7.06 2.86
N PHE A 104 -11.55 6.39 3.36
CA PHE A 104 -11.60 5.68 4.65
C PHE A 104 -11.93 6.59 5.85
N TYR A 105 -11.40 7.81 5.86
CA TYR A 105 -11.75 8.82 6.85
C TYR A 105 -13.25 9.10 6.87
N THR A 106 -13.82 9.36 5.70
CA THR A 106 -15.25 9.63 5.52
C THR A 106 -16.10 8.40 5.85
N TRP A 107 -15.73 7.21 5.38
CA TRP A 107 -16.48 5.97 5.57
C TRP A 107 -16.59 5.58 7.03
N VAL A 108 -15.46 5.61 7.76
CA VAL A 108 -15.44 5.29 9.18
C VAL A 108 -16.17 6.36 10.02
N ALA A 109 -16.06 7.65 9.64
CA ALA A 109 -16.82 8.71 10.30
C ALA A 109 -18.34 8.47 10.21
N HIS A 110 -18.85 8.07 9.04
CA HIS A 110 -20.27 7.78 8.85
C HIS A 110 -20.73 6.47 9.52
N GLY A 111 -19.83 5.50 9.69
CA GLY A 111 -20.17 4.23 10.33
C GLY A 111 -20.02 4.23 11.85
N LEU A 112 -18.91 4.74 12.37
CA LEU A 112 -18.52 4.68 13.79
C LEU A 112 -18.46 6.05 14.50
N GLY A 113 -18.66 7.15 13.75
CA GLY A 113 -18.66 8.51 14.29
C GLY A 113 -17.35 9.27 14.07
N ALA A 114 -17.38 10.56 14.39
CA ALA A 114 -16.33 11.53 14.08
C ALA A 114 -14.96 11.17 14.67
N ASP A 115 -14.90 10.68 15.90
CA ASP A 115 -13.63 10.32 16.55
C ASP A 115 -12.90 9.21 15.79
N ALA A 116 -13.61 8.13 15.47
CA ALA A 116 -13.06 7.01 14.73
C ALA A 116 -12.68 7.43 13.31
N GLY A 117 -13.50 8.26 12.67
CA GLY A 117 -13.21 8.82 11.35
C GLY A 117 -11.92 9.63 11.33
N PHE A 118 -11.78 10.59 12.26
CA PHE A 118 -10.56 11.40 12.35
C PHE A 118 -9.31 10.54 12.57
N LEU A 119 -9.33 9.61 13.53
CA LEU A 119 -8.19 8.73 13.77
C LEU A 119 -7.88 7.85 12.56
N THR A 120 -8.92 7.37 11.84
CA THR A 120 -8.72 6.61 10.60
C THR A 120 -8.01 7.44 9.54
N GLY A 121 -8.44 8.67 9.27
CA GLY A 121 -7.79 9.57 8.32
C GLY A 121 -6.33 9.86 8.69
N TRP A 122 -6.07 10.10 9.98
CA TRP A 122 -4.74 10.31 10.53
C TRP A 122 -3.83 9.08 10.30
N LEU A 123 -4.35 7.88 10.57
CA LEU A 123 -3.61 6.62 10.35
C LEU A 123 -3.33 6.39 8.86
N VAL A 124 -4.30 6.60 7.97
CA VAL A 124 -4.12 6.41 6.53
C VAL A 124 -3.08 7.37 5.97
N PHE A 125 -3.14 8.66 6.34
CA PHE A 125 -2.13 9.63 5.93
C PHE A 125 -0.72 9.17 6.36
N GLY A 126 -0.55 8.80 7.62
CA GLY A 126 0.74 8.31 8.13
C GLY A 126 1.24 7.06 7.43
N ALA A 127 0.35 6.10 7.15
CA ALA A 127 0.70 4.87 6.44
C ALA A 127 1.21 5.15 5.02
N TYR A 128 0.49 5.96 4.24
CA TYR A 128 0.90 6.31 2.87
C TYR A 128 2.16 7.18 2.83
N ALA A 129 2.34 8.08 3.80
CA ALA A 129 3.56 8.88 3.92
C ALA A 129 4.80 7.99 4.16
N ILE A 130 4.66 6.97 5.01
CA ILE A 130 5.73 6.00 5.29
C ILE A 130 5.96 5.07 4.10
N PHE A 131 4.91 4.63 3.40
CA PHE A 131 5.05 3.78 2.21
C PHE A 131 5.79 4.48 1.08
N GLU A 132 5.56 5.77 0.86
CA GLU A 132 6.34 6.52 -0.11
C GLU A 132 7.83 6.50 0.27
N ALA A 133 8.16 6.84 1.52
CA ALA A 133 9.55 6.85 1.98
C ALA A 133 10.20 5.46 1.86
N ALA A 134 9.47 4.38 2.19
CA ALA A 134 9.92 3.01 2.00
C ALA A 134 10.22 2.69 0.53
N SER A 135 9.28 3.01 -0.35
CA SER A 135 9.43 2.76 -1.79
C SER A 135 10.55 3.59 -2.42
N GLN A 136 10.74 4.85 -1.98
CA GLN A 136 11.86 5.69 -2.41
C GLN A 136 13.20 5.07 -2.03
N ALA A 137 13.29 4.55 -0.82
CA ALA A 137 14.48 3.85 -0.36
C ALA A 137 14.75 2.57 -1.18
N ALA A 138 13.71 1.79 -1.45
CA ALA A 138 13.81 0.59 -2.30
C ALA A 138 14.21 0.95 -3.74
N PHE A 139 13.63 2.00 -4.31
CA PHE A 139 14.02 2.50 -5.63
C PHE A 139 15.50 2.87 -5.69
N GLY A 140 15.98 3.62 -4.69
CA GLY A 140 17.39 4.01 -4.61
C GLY A 140 18.32 2.81 -4.59
N GLY A 141 18.00 1.81 -3.76
CA GLY A 141 18.77 0.57 -3.66
C GLY A 141 18.77 -0.25 -4.96
N LEU A 142 17.60 -0.38 -5.61
CA LEU A 142 17.48 -1.07 -6.91
C LEU A 142 18.22 -0.36 -8.03
N MET A 143 18.13 0.96 -8.08
CA MET A 143 18.84 1.75 -9.09
C MET A 143 20.34 1.57 -8.94
N ASP A 144 20.86 1.64 -7.71
CA ASP A 144 22.28 1.42 -7.42
C ASP A 144 22.71 0.00 -7.78
N PHE A 145 21.94 -1.01 -7.40
CA PHE A 145 22.19 -2.41 -7.72
C PHE A 145 22.20 -2.65 -9.24
N ASN A 146 21.18 -2.19 -9.95
CA ASN A 146 21.04 -2.45 -11.39
C ASN A 146 22.09 -1.69 -12.21
N LEU A 147 22.41 -0.44 -11.84
CA LEU A 147 23.45 0.31 -12.50
C LEU A 147 24.83 -0.33 -12.30
N SER A 148 25.11 -0.84 -11.11
CA SER A 148 26.37 -1.55 -10.85
C SER A 148 26.43 -2.89 -11.58
N THR A 149 25.33 -3.66 -11.60
CA THR A 149 25.29 -5.02 -12.15
C THR A 149 25.30 -5.04 -13.67
N PHE A 150 24.46 -4.21 -14.31
CA PHE A 150 24.27 -4.26 -15.77
C PHE A 150 25.10 -3.24 -16.55
N PHE A 151 25.46 -2.12 -15.91
CA PHE A 151 26.11 -1.01 -16.59
C PHE A 151 27.48 -0.65 -16.02
N ASN A 152 27.93 -1.35 -14.98
CA ASN A 152 29.21 -1.12 -14.32
C ASN A 152 29.39 0.32 -13.76
N VAL A 153 28.28 0.96 -13.40
CA VAL A 153 28.25 2.30 -12.80
C VAL A 153 28.10 2.17 -11.29
N THR A 154 29.11 2.61 -10.56
CA THR A 154 29.11 2.56 -9.08
C THR A 154 29.38 3.93 -8.49
N ILE A 155 28.64 4.30 -7.45
CA ILE A 155 28.93 5.49 -6.65
C ILE A 155 29.76 5.06 -5.45
N PRO A 156 30.94 5.67 -5.22
CA PRO A 156 31.83 5.31 -4.13
C PRO A 156 31.15 5.41 -2.75
N ASN A 157 31.67 4.63 -1.80
CA ASN A 157 31.30 4.67 -0.40
C ASN A 157 29.83 4.31 -0.08
N GLY A 158 29.12 3.61 -0.99
CA GLY A 158 27.75 3.17 -0.78
C GLY A 158 26.70 4.29 -0.72
N TYR A 159 27.03 5.49 -1.20
CA TYR A 159 26.06 6.62 -1.25
C TYR A 159 25.09 6.54 -2.43
N GLY A 160 25.26 5.60 -3.37
CA GLY A 160 24.46 5.51 -4.59
C GLY A 160 22.98 5.51 -4.29
N TRP A 161 22.53 4.62 -3.42
CA TRP A 161 21.11 4.50 -3.09
C TRP A 161 20.50 5.79 -2.50
N VAL A 162 21.22 6.51 -1.65
CA VAL A 162 20.73 7.78 -1.05
C VAL A 162 20.55 8.84 -2.12
N ILE A 163 21.51 8.96 -3.02
CA ILE A 163 21.52 9.95 -4.11
C ILE A 163 20.34 9.66 -5.06
N TYR A 164 20.18 8.39 -5.47
CA TYR A 164 19.08 8.01 -6.36
C TYR A 164 17.72 8.15 -5.70
N ALA A 165 17.59 7.77 -4.42
CA ALA A 165 16.37 7.96 -3.65
C ALA A 165 16.01 9.44 -3.50
N ALA A 166 16.97 10.31 -3.12
CA ALA A 166 16.73 11.73 -2.96
C ALA A 166 16.36 12.41 -4.29
N ALA A 167 17.03 12.05 -5.39
CA ALA A 167 16.70 12.54 -6.72
C ALA A 167 15.27 12.12 -7.12
N SER A 168 14.89 10.88 -6.82
CA SER A 168 13.54 10.37 -7.07
C SER A 168 12.48 11.11 -6.24
N VAL A 169 12.72 11.35 -4.95
CA VAL A 169 11.80 12.13 -4.09
C VAL A 169 11.53 13.51 -4.69
N ILE A 170 12.58 14.20 -5.14
CA ILE A 170 12.45 15.52 -5.79
C ILE A 170 11.65 15.40 -7.08
N LEU A 171 11.93 14.41 -7.93
CA LEU A 171 11.22 14.19 -9.19
C LEU A 171 9.74 13.89 -8.96
N VAL A 172 9.42 13.01 -7.99
CA VAL A 172 8.04 12.69 -7.61
C VAL A 172 7.32 13.93 -7.08
N GLY A 173 7.98 14.73 -6.23
CA GLY A 173 7.43 16.00 -5.74
C GLY A 173 7.13 17.00 -6.87
N VAL A 174 8.02 17.12 -7.85
CA VAL A 174 7.80 17.94 -9.04
C VAL A 174 6.61 17.43 -9.86
N LEU A 175 6.50 16.11 -10.07
CA LEU A 175 5.36 15.53 -10.79
C LEU A 175 4.04 15.68 -10.01
N GLY A 176 4.08 15.66 -8.68
CA GLY A 176 2.93 15.92 -7.81
C GLY A 176 2.36 17.34 -7.93
N TYR A 177 3.16 18.31 -8.40
CA TYR A 177 2.69 19.67 -8.72
C TYR A 177 1.82 19.71 -9.97
N PHE A 178 2.07 18.82 -10.95
CA PHE A 178 1.29 18.74 -12.17
C PHE A 178 -0.03 17.99 -11.94
N GLY A 179 -0.96 18.11 -12.89
CA GLY A 179 -2.28 17.48 -12.77
C GLY A 179 -2.21 15.95 -12.82
N VAL A 180 -3.18 15.32 -12.17
CA VAL A 180 -3.34 13.87 -12.09
C VAL A 180 -3.31 13.16 -13.45
N GLN A 181 -3.75 13.81 -14.50
CA GLN A 181 -3.76 13.22 -15.85
C GLN A 181 -2.38 12.86 -16.37
N LEU A 182 -1.34 13.65 -16.06
CA LEU A 182 0.04 13.35 -16.44
C LEU A 182 0.55 12.14 -15.66
N THR A 183 0.38 12.15 -14.34
CA THR A 183 0.86 11.07 -13.48
C THR A 183 0.18 9.74 -13.81
N VAL A 184 -1.13 9.73 -14.07
CA VAL A 184 -1.89 8.54 -14.48
C VAL A 184 -1.40 7.97 -15.82
N ARG A 185 -1.04 8.82 -16.80
CA ARG A 185 -0.47 8.34 -18.07
C ARG A 185 0.89 7.67 -17.89
N ILE A 186 1.76 8.26 -17.08
CA ILE A 186 3.08 7.68 -16.76
C ILE A 186 2.90 6.32 -16.07
N MET A 187 2.03 6.27 -15.05
CA MET A 187 1.70 5.03 -14.34
C MET A 187 1.14 3.95 -15.28
N ALA A 188 0.27 4.32 -16.22
CA ALA A 188 -0.31 3.37 -17.17
C ALA A 188 0.74 2.69 -18.05
N VAL A 189 1.73 3.45 -18.52
CA VAL A 189 2.82 2.89 -19.34
C VAL A 189 3.64 1.89 -18.52
N PHE A 190 4.10 2.29 -17.33
CA PHE A 190 4.95 1.42 -16.51
C PHE A 190 4.20 0.16 -16.06
N SER A 191 2.99 0.29 -15.53
CA SER A 191 2.22 -0.88 -15.08
C SER A 191 1.86 -1.84 -16.22
N SER A 192 1.62 -1.35 -17.43
CA SER A 192 1.39 -2.23 -18.59
C SER A 192 2.62 -3.05 -18.93
N LEU A 193 3.81 -2.42 -18.90
CA LEU A 193 5.08 -3.10 -19.16
C LEU A 193 5.43 -4.10 -18.05
N GLU A 194 5.15 -3.77 -16.79
CA GLU A 194 5.34 -4.66 -15.64
C GLU A 194 4.51 -5.94 -15.78
N ILE A 195 3.21 -5.78 -16.04
CA ILE A 195 2.30 -6.91 -16.22
C ILE A 195 2.77 -7.80 -17.38
N LEU A 196 3.14 -7.18 -18.51
CA LEU A 196 3.66 -7.92 -19.67
C LEU A 196 4.95 -8.68 -19.32
N GLY A 197 5.89 -8.04 -18.62
CA GLY A 197 7.13 -8.67 -18.15
C GLY A 197 6.86 -9.88 -17.25
N LEU A 198 5.95 -9.74 -16.27
CA LEU A 198 5.55 -10.85 -15.40
C LEU A 198 4.87 -11.98 -16.19
N LEU A 199 4.02 -11.67 -17.16
CA LEU A 199 3.37 -12.69 -18.00
C LEU A 199 4.40 -13.45 -18.84
N VAL A 200 5.35 -12.77 -19.48
CA VAL A 200 6.42 -13.40 -20.24
C VAL A 200 7.27 -14.31 -19.34
N PHE A 201 7.66 -13.82 -18.16
CA PHE A 201 8.40 -14.61 -17.18
C PHE A 201 7.63 -15.88 -16.77
N ASN A 202 6.37 -15.70 -16.35
CA ASN A 202 5.54 -16.80 -15.86
C ASN A 202 5.29 -17.86 -16.92
N VAL A 203 5.00 -17.46 -18.16
CA VAL A 203 4.82 -18.38 -19.29
C VAL A 203 6.13 -19.14 -19.57
N ALA A 204 7.25 -18.45 -19.64
CA ALA A 204 8.53 -19.07 -19.95
C ALA A 204 8.94 -20.13 -18.91
N VAL A 205 8.85 -19.80 -17.62
CA VAL A 205 9.22 -20.72 -16.54
C VAL A 205 8.23 -21.88 -16.44
N THR A 206 6.91 -21.61 -16.47
CA THR A 206 5.92 -22.68 -16.35
C THR A 206 5.89 -23.62 -17.56
N ALA A 207 6.14 -23.11 -18.77
CA ALA A 207 6.22 -23.93 -19.98
C ALA A 207 7.43 -24.88 -19.96
N SER A 208 8.55 -24.46 -19.37
CA SER A 208 9.73 -25.31 -19.20
C SER A 208 9.61 -26.30 -18.02
N GLY A 209 8.71 -26.05 -17.05
CA GLY A 209 8.58 -26.81 -15.82
C GLY A 209 9.63 -26.47 -14.76
N GLY A 210 10.56 -25.53 -15.02
CA GLY A 210 11.61 -25.17 -14.08
C GLY A 210 12.52 -26.35 -13.70
N GLN A 211 13.07 -26.33 -12.48
CA GLN A 211 13.93 -27.40 -11.96
C GLN A 211 13.17 -28.56 -11.32
N SER A 212 11.99 -28.31 -10.77
CA SER A 212 11.19 -29.34 -10.07
C SER A 212 10.05 -29.93 -10.90
N GLY A 213 9.85 -29.45 -12.14
CA GLY A 213 8.65 -29.76 -12.91
C GLY A 213 7.42 -29.06 -12.34
N GLN A 214 6.22 -29.51 -12.73
CA GLN A 214 4.95 -28.97 -12.23
C GLN A 214 4.64 -29.53 -10.84
N ASP A 215 5.19 -28.91 -9.81
CA ASP A 215 5.09 -29.36 -8.42
C ASP A 215 3.94 -28.65 -7.68
N PHE A 216 2.73 -29.16 -7.87
CA PHE A 216 1.54 -28.63 -7.18
C PHE A 216 1.45 -29.09 -5.72
N LEU A 217 2.04 -30.23 -5.37
CA LEU A 217 1.94 -30.78 -4.01
C LEU A 217 2.68 -29.88 -3.02
N HIS A 218 3.93 -29.51 -3.31
CA HIS A 218 4.71 -28.66 -2.42
C HIS A 218 4.31 -27.18 -2.53
N THR A 219 3.77 -26.73 -3.64
CA THR A 219 3.45 -25.31 -3.84
C THR A 219 2.07 -24.89 -3.31
N PHE A 220 1.08 -25.81 -3.33
CA PHE A 220 -0.30 -25.52 -2.93
C PHE A 220 -0.81 -26.34 -1.75
N THR A 221 0.07 -26.98 -1.01
CA THR A 221 -0.26 -27.63 0.27
C THR A 221 0.78 -27.28 1.33
N PRO A 222 0.43 -27.40 2.62
CA PRO A 222 1.40 -27.20 3.71
C PRO A 222 2.61 -28.15 3.68
N ALA A 223 2.60 -29.20 2.84
CA ALA A 223 3.73 -30.13 2.67
C ALA A 223 4.99 -29.42 2.14
N GLY A 224 4.85 -28.30 1.43
CA GLY A 224 5.98 -27.51 0.95
C GLY A 224 6.48 -26.46 1.93
N ALA A 225 5.85 -26.35 3.10
CA ALA A 225 6.32 -25.45 4.14
C ALA A 225 7.66 -25.97 4.69
N ASP A 226 8.73 -25.27 4.33
CA ASP A 226 10.07 -25.63 4.79
C ASP A 226 10.19 -25.41 6.31
N ALA A 227 10.68 -26.43 7.02
CA ALA A 227 11.01 -26.32 8.44
C ALA A 227 12.37 -25.63 8.67
N SER A 228 13.09 -25.29 7.61
CA SER A 228 14.32 -24.51 7.70
C SER A 228 14.05 -23.14 8.30
N VAL A 229 15.07 -22.56 8.83
CA VAL A 229 14.99 -21.32 9.59
C VAL A 229 15.66 -20.23 8.78
N ILE A 230 15.02 -19.09 8.58
CA ILE A 230 15.72 -17.92 8.07
C ILE A 230 16.82 -17.54 9.06
N HIS A 231 18.06 -17.84 8.68
CA HIS A 231 19.26 -17.41 9.42
C HIS A 231 19.22 -17.68 10.94
N GLY A 232 18.62 -18.81 11.35
CA GLY A 232 18.60 -19.22 12.75
C GLY A 232 17.59 -18.51 13.66
N ILE A 233 16.67 -17.70 13.12
CA ILE A 233 15.87 -16.77 13.93
C ILE A 233 14.41 -17.20 14.10
N VAL A 234 13.80 -17.78 13.08
CA VAL A 234 12.37 -18.13 13.09
C VAL A 234 12.18 -19.55 12.57
N PRO A 235 11.43 -20.43 13.26
CA PRO A 235 11.04 -21.70 12.71
C PRO A 235 10.18 -21.49 11.46
N GLY A 236 10.54 -22.16 10.37
CA GLY A 236 9.78 -22.22 9.13
C GLY A 236 8.47 -23.01 9.28
N GLY A 237 8.03 -23.63 8.24
CA GLY A 237 6.84 -24.47 8.21
C GLY A 237 5.54 -23.65 8.25
N ILE A 238 4.48 -24.26 8.78
CA ILE A 238 3.15 -23.61 8.91
C ILE A 238 3.21 -22.31 9.70
N ILE A 239 4.10 -22.23 10.67
CA ILE A 239 4.36 -21.01 11.46
C ILE A 239 4.91 -19.91 10.56
N GLY A 240 5.87 -20.24 9.69
CA GLY A 240 6.43 -19.31 8.70
C GLY A 240 5.38 -18.81 7.71
N MET A 241 4.43 -19.64 7.29
CA MET A 241 3.30 -19.24 6.47
C MET A 241 2.46 -18.13 7.14
N GLY A 242 2.23 -18.22 8.46
CA GLY A 242 1.51 -17.18 9.21
C GLY A 242 2.21 -15.81 9.14
N ILE A 243 3.55 -15.79 9.19
CA ILE A 243 4.35 -14.55 9.01
C ILE A 243 4.29 -14.10 7.54
N ALA A 244 4.38 -15.02 6.59
CA ALA A 244 4.29 -14.73 5.16
C ALA A 244 2.97 -14.04 4.78
N LEU A 245 1.85 -14.35 5.45
CA LEU A 245 0.56 -13.67 5.23
C LEU A 245 0.63 -12.14 5.46
N THR A 246 1.48 -11.65 6.34
CA THR A 246 1.70 -10.19 6.50
C THR A 246 2.23 -9.57 5.20
N LEU A 247 3.12 -10.28 4.52
CA LEU A 247 3.71 -9.84 3.26
C LEU A 247 2.73 -9.97 2.10
N VAL A 248 1.81 -10.95 2.15
CA VAL A 248 0.71 -11.02 1.18
C VAL A 248 -0.20 -9.81 1.28
N VAL A 249 -0.56 -9.41 2.51
CA VAL A 249 -1.35 -8.18 2.70
C VAL A 249 -0.59 -6.98 2.17
N PHE A 250 0.70 -6.85 2.53
CA PHE A 250 1.55 -5.79 2.04
C PHE A 250 1.64 -5.75 0.50
N SER A 251 1.79 -6.91 -0.14
CA SER A 251 1.85 -7.03 -1.61
C SER A 251 0.60 -6.52 -2.32
N ASN A 252 -0.54 -6.52 -1.65
CA ASN A 252 -1.80 -6.06 -2.22
C ASN A 252 -2.21 -4.66 -1.76
N ILE A 253 -1.48 -4.04 -0.81
CA ILE A 253 -1.73 -2.65 -0.40
C ILE A 253 -1.59 -1.74 -1.62
N GLY A 254 -2.56 -0.87 -1.78
CA GLY A 254 -2.71 0.02 -2.92
C GLY A 254 -4.00 -0.19 -3.69
N PHE A 255 -4.66 -1.39 -3.60
CA PHE A 255 -5.96 -1.58 -4.27
C PHE A 255 -6.99 -0.56 -3.79
N GLU A 256 -6.94 -0.18 -2.54
CA GLU A 256 -7.80 0.80 -1.89
C GLU A 256 -7.47 2.25 -2.24
N SER A 257 -6.31 2.51 -2.85
CA SER A 257 -5.87 3.85 -3.28
C SER A 257 -6.84 4.50 -4.27
N ALA A 258 -7.67 3.68 -4.95
CA ALA A 258 -8.78 4.16 -5.76
C ALA A 258 -9.67 5.16 -5.02
N SER A 259 -9.85 5.00 -3.70
CA SER A 259 -10.63 5.93 -2.87
C SER A 259 -10.09 7.35 -2.89
N GLY A 260 -8.78 7.53 -3.00
CA GLY A 260 -8.13 8.85 -3.09
C GLY A 260 -8.49 9.65 -4.35
N TYR A 261 -9.07 9.01 -5.36
CA TYR A 261 -9.50 9.64 -6.62
C TYR A 261 -11.02 9.89 -6.68
N GLY A 262 -11.71 9.87 -5.53
CA GLY A 262 -13.16 10.00 -5.45
C GLY A 262 -13.72 11.22 -6.14
N GLU A 263 -13.09 12.39 -6.01
CA GLU A 263 -13.53 13.63 -6.63
C GLU A 263 -13.09 13.76 -8.10
N GLU A 264 -11.96 13.15 -8.48
CA GLU A 264 -11.38 13.27 -9.82
C GLU A 264 -11.93 12.23 -10.81
N SER A 265 -12.57 11.15 -10.33
CA SER A 265 -13.14 10.08 -11.17
C SER A 265 -14.39 10.52 -11.90
N LYS A 266 -14.58 10.03 -13.15
CA LYS A 266 -15.77 10.33 -13.97
C LYS A 266 -17.07 9.73 -13.43
N SER A 267 -17.00 8.59 -12.77
CA SER A 267 -18.15 7.91 -12.15
C SER A 267 -17.68 7.22 -10.88
N PRO A 268 -17.43 7.98 -9.80
CA PRO A 268 -16.74 7.45 -8.62
C PRO A 268 -17.48 6.28 -7.98
N HIS A 269 -18.80 6.37 -7.80
CA HIS A 269 -19.62 5.32 -7.18
C HIS A 269 -19.57 3.97 -7.91
N ARG A 270 -19.25 3.97 -9.20
CA ARG A 270 -19.10 2.75 -10.01
C ARG A 270 -17.65 2.38 -10.26
N PHE A 271 -16.79 3.37 -10.59
CA PHE A 271 -15.43 3.10 -11.02
C PHE A 271 -14.50 2.75 -9.86
N ILE A 272 -14.68 3.34 -8.68
CA ILE A 272 -13.83 3.06 -7.51
C ILE A 272 -14.00 1.61 -7.04
N PRO A 273 -15.23 1.11 -6.72
CA PRO A 273 -15.40 -0.29 -6.34
C PRO A 273 -14.92 -1.27 -7.41
N LEU A 274 -15.21 -0.97 -8.69
CA LEU A 274 -14.79 -1.80 -9.80
C LEU A 274 -13.27 -1.86 -9.94
N ALA A 275 -12.58 -0.71 -9.80
CA ALA A 275 -11.12 -0.65 -9.87
C ALA A 275 -10.47 -1.42 -8.70
N MET A 276 -10.96 -1.24 -7.48
CA MET A 276 -10.48 -1.98 -6.31
C MET A 276 -10.57 -3.49 -6.53
N PHE A 277 -11.75 -3.98 -6.93
CA PHE A 277 -11.97 -5.40 -7.15
C PHE A 277 -11.14 -5.95 -8.31
N ALA A 278 -11.13 -5.25 -9.46
CA ALA A 278 -10.40 -5.69 -10.64
C ALA A 278 -8.88 -5.73 -10.40
N VAL A 279 -8.32 -4.74 -9.71
CA VAL A 279 -6.90 -4.71 -9.40
C VAL A 279 -6.55 -5.82 -8.42
N LEU A 280 -7.30 -5.97 -7.32
CA LEU A 280 -7.05 -7.04 -6.36
C LEU A 280 -7.11 -8.43 -7.01
N LEU A 281 -8.09 -8.70 -7.87
CA LEU A 281 -8.20 -9.97 -8.57
C LEU A 281 -7.03 -10.19 -9.55
N THR A 282 -6.67 -9.16 -10.31
CA THR A 282 -5.57 -9.24 -11.28
C THR A 282 -4.24 -9.48 -10.58
N THR A 283 -3.95 -8.74 -9.52
CA THR A 283 -2.70 -8.89 -8.75
C THR A 283 -2.65 -10.23 -8.02
N ALA A 284 -3.77 -10.71 -7.46
CA ALA A 284 -3.84 -12.03 -6.85
C ALA A 284 -3.44 -13.13 -7.84
N ILE A 285 -4.01 -13.12 -9.04
CA ILE A 285 -3.68 -14.10 -10.09
C ILE A 285 -2.19 -13.98 -10.47
N LEU A 286 -1.69 -12.78 -10.70
CA LEU A 286 -0.29 -12.54 -11.06
C LEU A 286 0.66 -13.04 -9.96
N TYR A 287 0.37 -12.73 -8.69
CA TYR A 287 1.25 -13.10 -7.58
C TYR A 287 1.27 -14.61 -7.32
N ILE A 288 0.11 -15.26 -7.37
CA ILE A 288 0.03 -16.72 -7.26
C ILE A 288 0.85 -17.38 -8.37
N TRP A 289 0.69 -16.92 -9.62
CA TRP A 289 1.41 -17.46 -10.75
C TRP A 289 2.90 -17.15 -10.70
N THR A 290 3.30 -15.92 -10.36
CA THR A 290 4.71 -15.54 -10.26
C THR A 290 5.40 -16.25 -9.10
N GLY A 291 4.74 -16.37 -7.95
CA GLY A 291 5.23 -17.15 -6.83
C GLY A 291 5.44 -18.63 -7.20
N TYR A 292 4.45 -19.22 -7.90
CA TYR A 292 4.57 -20.58 -8.44
C TYR A 292 5.75 -20.72 -9.40
N SER A 293 5.87 -19.81 -10.37
CA SER A 293 6.96 -19.82 -11.34
C SER A 293 8.33 -19.70 -10.68
N GLN A 294 8.49 -18.83 -9.68
CA GLN A 294 9.74 -18.68 -8.94
C GLN A 294 10.09 -19.97 -8.18
N VAL A 295 9.12 -20.56 -7.48
CA VAL A 295 9.35 -21.76 -6.67
C VAL A 295 9.74 -22.95 -7.55
N ILE A 296 9.00 -23.25 -8.61
CA ILE A 296 9.37 -24.35 -9.51
C ILE A 296 10.66 -24.05 -10.28
N GLY A 297 10.91 -22.78 -10.60
CA GLY A 297 12.10 -22.32 -11.31
C GLY A 297 13.39 -22.63 -10.56
N VAL A 298 13.44 -22.42 -9.24
CA VAL A 298 14.60 -22.75 -8.39
C VAL A 298 14.55 -24.18 -7.84
N GLY A 299 13.43 -24.87 -8.01
CA GLY A 299 13.13 -26.15 -7.39
C GLY A 299 12.47 -25.99 -6.02
N ALA A 300 11.34 -26.67 -5.81
CA ALA A 300 10.52 -26.51 -4.61
C ALA A 300 11.29 -26.75 -3.30
N THR A 301 12.18 -27.75 -3.28
CA THR A 301 13.05 -28.06 -2.12
C THR A 301 14.10 -26.99 -1.82
N ASN A 302 14.41 -26.15 -2.80
CA ASN A 302 15.42 -25.08 -2.68
C ASN A 302 14.81 -23.69 -2.48
N ALA A 303 13.48 -23.58 -2.51
CA ALA A 303 12.80 -22.28 -2.49
C ALA A 303 13.20 -21.43 -1.27
N GLY A 304 13.20 -22.00 -0.07
CA GLY A 304 13.58 -21.32 1.15
C GLY A 304 15.03 -20.83 1.15
N SER A 305 15.97 -21.66 0.70
CA SER A 305 17.41 -21.37 0.71
C SER A 305 17.86 -20.46 -0.43
N VAL A 306 17.23 -20.57 -1.61
CA VAL A 306 17.62 -19.79 -2.81
C VAL A 306 16.85 -18.48 -2.90
N LEU A 307 15.52 -18.54 -2.95
CA LEU A 307 14.69 -17.31 -3.02
C LEU A 307 14.76 -16.53 -1.72
N GLY A 308 14.70 -17.23 -0.58
CA GLY A 308 14.74 -16.62 0.75
C GLY A 308 16.09 -16.03 1.14
N ASN A 309 17.14 -16.19 0.33
CA ASN A 309 18.43 -15.56 0.57
C ASN A 309 18.38 -14.08 0.15
N LEU A 310 17.90 -13.23 1.06
CA LEU A 310 17.70 -11.81 0.82
C LEU A 310 18.99 -11.04 0.49
N ALA A 311 20.16 -11.59 0.90
CA ALA A 311 21.44 -10.99 0.54
C ALA A 311 21.73 -11.04 -0.98
N GLN A 312 21.05 -11.95 -1.69
CA GLN A 312 21.17 -12.12 -3.13
C GLN A 312 19.97 -11.58 -3.91
N ALA A 313 18.91 -11.16 -3.23
CA ALA A 313 17.73 -10.60 -3.91
C ALA A 313 18.07 -9.26 -4.61
N PRO A 314 17.59 -9.04 -5.84
CA PRO A 314 16.69 -9.86 -6.66
C PRO A 314 17.38 -10.88 -7.59
N GLY A 315 18.66 -11.17 -7.36
CA GLY A 315 19.50 -12.02 -8.23
C GLY A 315 18.88 -13.37 -8.64
N PRO A 316 18.27 -14.17 -7.73
CA PRO A 316 17.64 -15.43 -8.13
C PRO A 316 16.54 -15.25 -9.18
N PHE A 317 15.71 -14.21 -9.06
CA PHE A 317 14.69 -13.89 -10.05
C PHE A 317 15.30 -13.48 -11.40
N TYR A 318 16.36 -12.68 -11.38
CA TYR A 318 17.10 -12.29 -12.58
C TYR A 318 17.73 -13.51 -13.26
N GLY A 319 18.33 -14.41 -12.49
CA GLY A 319 18.89 -15.67 -12.99
C GLY A 319 17.85 -16.55 -13.67
N LEU A 320 16.63 -16.64 -13.11
CA LEU A 320 15.52 -17.36 -13.76
C LEU A 320 15.08 -16.67 -15.07
N ALA A 321 15.01 -15.36 -15.10
CA ALA A 321 14.69 -14.60 -16.31
C ALA A 321 15.75 -14.85 -17.42
N ASN A 322 17.02 -14.85 -17.06
CA ASN A 322 18.12 -15.18 -17.98
C ASN A 322 18.03 -16.62 -18.49
N THR A 323 17.86 -17.58 -17.58
CA THR A 323 17.85 -19.02 -17.92
C THR A 323 16.70 -19.38 -18.87
N HIS A 324 15.50 -18.81 -18.63
CA HIS A 324 14.31 -19.23 -19.38
C HIS A 324 13.97 -18.36 -20.59
N VAL A 325 14.49 -17.12 -20.65
CA VAL A 325 14.21 -16.20 -21.75
C VAL A 325 15.48 -15.66 -22.39
N GLY A 326 16.49 -15.31 -21.58
CA GLY A 326 17.78 -14.82 -22.04
C GLY A 326 18.23 -13.53 -21.36
N TYR A 327 19.51 -13.18 -21.55
CA TYR A 327 20.16 -12.05 -20.89
C TYR A 327 19.45 -10.69 -21.15
N TRP A 328 18.95 -10.49 -22.36
CA TRP A 328 18.22 -9.27 -22.69
C TRP A 328 16.98 -9.08 -21.80
N PHE A 329 16.32 -10.19 -21.45
CA PHE A 329 15.13 -10.16 -20.61
C PHE A 329 15.49 -9.97 -19.13
N GLU A 330 16.61 -10.52 -18.67
CA GLU A 330 17.17 -10.24 -17.35
C GLU A 330 17.37 -8.73 -17.15
N VAL A 331 18.02 -8.04 -18.12
CA VAL A 331 18.20 -6.59 -18.08
C VAL A 331 16.86 -5.86 -18.13
N ALA A 332 15.95 -6.29 -19.01
CA ALA A 332 14.61 -5.70 -19.11
C ALA A 332 13.83 -5.81 -17.79
N ILE A 333 13.87 -6.97 -17.14
CA ILE A 333 13.23 -7.19 -15.82
C ILE A 333 13.88 -6.29 -14.75
N GLY A 334 15.19 -6.10 -14.76
CA GLY A 334 15.86 -5.18 -13.84
C GLY A 334 15.36 -3.74 -14.00
N ILE A 335 15.19 -3.28 -15.23
CA ILE A 335 14.62 -1.96 -15.54
C ILE A 335 13.15 -1.90 -15.08
N LEU A 336 12.34 -2.92 -15.41
CA LEU A 336 10.93 -2.96 -15.06
C LEU A 336 10.72 -3.00 -13.54
N LEU A 337 11.54 -3.72 -12.80
CA LEU A 337 11.49 -3.77 -11.35
C LEU A 337 11.79 -2.40 -10.72
N THR A 338 12.77 -1.69 -11.27
CA THR A 338 13.12 -0.33 -10.83
C THR A 338 12.00 0.65 -11.14
N THR A 339 11.44 0.61 -12.36
CA THR A 339 10.33 1.50 -12.75
C THR A 339 9.03 1.18 -12.03
N SER A 340 8.76 -0.09 -11.68
CA SER A 340 7.66 -0.52 -10.84
C SER A 340 7.72 0.14 -9.46
N THR A 341 8.87 0.03 -8.81
CA THR A 341 9.10 0.64 -7.50
C THR A 341 8.97 2.16 -7.58
N TRP A 342 9.46 2.80 -8.64
CA TRP A 342 9.32 4.24 -8.83
C TRP A 342 7.85 4.67 -9.06
N ALA A 343 7.10 3.91 -9.84
CA ALA A 343 5.69 4.18 -10.08
C ALA A 343 4.87 4.10 -8.78
N SER A 344 5.22 3.17 -7.86
CA SER A 344 4.59 3.11 -6.54
C SER A 344 4.94 4.33 -5.67
N CYS A 345 6.17 4.86 -5.76
CA CYS A 345 6.53 6.10 -5.07
C CYS A 345 5.59 7.25 -5.48
N LEU A 346 5.37 7.42 -6.78
CA LEU A 346 4.49 8.45 -7.32
C LEU A 346 3.02 8.23 -6.91
N ALA A 347 2.58 6.97 -6.89
CA ALA A 347 1.22 6.62 -6.48
C ALA A 347 0.99 6.89 -4.98
N PHE A 348 1.87 6.42 -4.11
CA PHE A 348 1.79 6.66 -2.66
C PHE A 348 1.86 8.16 -2.32
N HIS A 349 2.74 8.90 -2.99
CA HIS A 349 2.82 10.35 -2.88
C HIS A 349 1.48 11.02 -3.16
N ASN A 350 0.87 10.65 -4.28
CA ASN A 350 -0.41 11.20 -4.70
C ASN A 350 -1.54 10.92 -3.69
N VAL A 351 -1.58 9.71 -3.13
CA VAL A 351 -2.60 9.32 -2.15
C VAL A 351 -2.38 10.03 -0.82
N ALA A 352 -1.13 10.06 -0.31
CA ALA A 352 -0.80 10.77 0.93
C ALA A 352 -1.18 12.25 0.86
N ALA A 353 -0.81 12.92 -0.23
CA ALA A 353 -1.15 14.34 -0.45
C ALA A 353 -2.66 14.57 -0.51
N ARG A 354 -3.45 13.65 -1.10
CA ARG A 354 -4.91 13.75 -1.18
C ARG A 354 -5.59 13.53 0.17
N TYR A 355 -5.13 12.58 0.97
CA TYR A 355 -5.67 12.39 2.32
C TYR A 355 -5.41 13.62 3.20
N LEU A 356 -4.19 14.15 3.17
CA LEU A 356 -3.85 15.39 3.88
C LEU A 356 -4.73 16.58 3.43
N TYR A 357 -4.87 16.73 2.11
CA TYR A 357 -5.72 17.75 1.52
C TYR A 357 -7.21 17.59 1.92
N GLY A 358 -7.75 16.38 1.84
CA GLY A 358 -9.13 16.10 2.21
C GLY A 358 -9.44 16.46 3.67
N MET A 359 -8.58 16.02 4.59
CA MET A 359 -8.71 16.37 6.01
C MET A 359 -8.52 17.88 6.27
N ALA A 360 -7.60 18.53 5.53
CA ALA A 360 -7.34 19.96 5.68
C ALA A 360 -8.52 20.83 5.23
N ARG A 361 -9.27 20.43 4.21
CA ARG A 361 -10.50 21.12 3.76
C ARG A 361 -11.58 21.16 4.83
N GLU A 362 -11.62 20.16 5.70
CA GLU A 362 -12.55 20.09 6.83
C GLU A 362 -12.00 20.69 8.12
N ASP A 363 -10.89 21.44 8.05
CA ASP A 363 -10.18 22.05 9.18
C ASP A 363 -9.70 21.05 10.25
N GLN A 364 -9.30 19.84 9.80
CA GLN A 364 -8.91 18.73 10.69
C GLN A 364 -7.39 18.69 10.96
N ILE A 365 -6.57 19.50 10.27
CA ILE A 365 -5.11 19.51 10.48
C ILE A 365 -4.73 20.64 11.42
N PRO A 366 -4.19 20.35 12.63
CA PRO A 366 -3.82 21.40 13.59
C PRO A 366 -2.90 22.44 12.98
N PHE A 367 -3.27 23.72 13.10
CA PHE A 367 -2.53 24.93 12.66
C PHE A 367 -2.29 25.06 11.15
N PHE A 368 -2.42 24.00 10.35
CA PHE A 368 -2.01 23.97 8.94
C PHE A 368 -3.13 23.66 7.95
N SER A 369 -4.39 23.59 8.38
CA SER A 369 -5.53 23.28 7.48
C SER A 369 -5.61 24.23 6.28
N ARG A 370 -5.52 25.55 6.48
CA ARG A 370 -5.59 26.53 5.40
C ARG A 370 -4.53 26.36 4.30
N PRO A 371 -3.21 26.21 4.60
CA PRO A 371 -2.24 25.98 3.55
C PRO A 371 -2.42 24.63 2.85
N PHE A 372 -2.73 23.55 3.56
CA PHE A 372 -2.82 22.21 2.97
C PHE A 372 -4.11 21.99 2.16
N SER A 373 -5.13 22.82 2.33
CA SER A 373 -6.34 22.80 1.50
C SER A 373 -6.20 23.52 0.16
N LYS A 374 -5.03 24.10 -0.17
CA LYS A 374 -4.81 24.82 -1.42
C LYS A 374 -4.52 23.87 -2.58
N THR A 375 -5.16 24.15 -3.73
CA THR A 375 -4.88 23.49 -5.00
C THR A 375 -4.19 24.43 -5.98
N GLN A 376 -3.50 23.86 -6.96
CA GLN A 376 -2.90 24.63 -8.05
C GLN A 376 -4.00 25.04 -9.05
N PRO A 377 -4.12 26.32 -9.44
CA PRO A 377 -5.27 26.82 -10.22
C PRO A 377 -5.49 26.14 -11.57
N HIS A 378 -4.41 25.75 -12.27
CA HIS A 378 -4.52 25.16 -13.61
C HIS A 378 -4.68 23.63 -13.58
N SER A 379 -3.96 22.94 -12.69
CA SER A 379 -3.95 21.48 -12.62
C SER A 379 -4.95 20.90 -11.62
N GLY A 380 -5.40 21.69 -10.64
CA GLY A 380 -6.21 21.21 -9.52
C GLY A 380 -5.43 20.33 -8.54
N SER A 381 -4.09 20.22 -8.66
CA SER A 381 -3.28 19.39 -7.78
C SER A 381 -3.19 20.00 -6.37
N PRO A 382 -3.22 19.19 -5.28
CA PRO A 382 -3.02 19.63 -3.90
C PRO A 382 -1.53 19.89 -3.62
N TRP A 383 -0.94 20.88 -4.29
CA TRP A 383 0.49 21.10 -4.36
C TRP A 383 1.17 21.38 -3.01
N VAL A 384 0.49 22.06 -2.08
CA VAL A 384 1.08 22.35 -0.75
C VAL A 384 1.17 21.06 0.09
N ALA A 385 0.15 20.21 0.03
CA ALA A 385 0.18 18.90 0.64
C ALA A 385 1.27 18.00 0.02
N SER A 386 1.45 18.09 -1.31
CA SER A 386 2.52 17.39 -2.05
C SER A 386 3.92 17.85 -1.60
N ILE A 387 4.15 19.15 -1.40
CA ILE A 387 5.43 19.67 -0.88
C ILE A 387 5.72 19.13 0.53
N LEU A 388 4.73 19.09 1.42
CA LEU A 388 4.92 18.53 2.75
C LEU A 388 5.32 17.05 2.65
N GLN A 389 4.61 16.27 1.81
CA GLN A 389 4.92 14.85 1.61
C GLN A 389 6.33 14.64 1.06
N THR A 390 6.76 15.46 0.09
CA THR A 390 8.16 15.48 -0.41
C THR A 390 9.15 15.73 0.74
N GLY A 391 8.84 16.71 1.60
CA GLY A 391 9.66 17.00 2.78
C GLY A 391 9.76 15.84 3.76
N ILE A 392 8.65 15.16 4.04
CA ILE A 392 8.60 13.97 4.90
C ILE A 392 9.50 12.87 4.30
N SER A 393 9.35 12.58 3.03
CA SER A 393 10.15 11.54 2.35
C SER A 393 11.64 11.87 2.35
N LEU A 394 12.03 13.13 2.10
CA LEU A 394 13.44 13.54 2.17
C LEU A 394 14.00 13.39 3.60
N VAL A 395 13.26 13.83 4.63
CA VAL A 395 13.67 13.66 6.02
C VAL A 395 13.84 12.19 6.38
N CYS A 396 12.91 11.33 5.95
CA CYS A 396 13.02 9.90 6.15
C CYS A 396 14.28 9.33 5.46
N ILE A 397 14.54 9.64 4.20
CA ILE A 397 15.71 9.15 3.48
C ILE A 397 17.01 9.60 4.14
N VAL A 398 17.11 10.89 4.52
CA VAL A 398 18.29 11.42 5.23
C VAL A 398 18.47 10.73 6.59
N PHE A 399 17.38 10.59 7.36
CA PHE A 399 17.42 9.88 8.64
C PHE A 399 17.90 8.44 8.47
N LEU A 400 17.35 7.71 7.50
CA LEU A 400 17.72 6.35 7.20
C LEU A 400 19.20 6.23 6.76
N ALA A 401 19.70 7.20 5.99
CA ALA A 401 21.09 7.25 5.58
C ALA A 401 22.07 7.34 6.77
N PHE A 402 21.68 8.05 7.83
CA PHE A 402 22.52 8.15 9.04
C PHE A 402 22.35 6.96 10.00
N VAL A 403 21.16 6.38 10.08
CA VAL A 403 20.86 5.31 11.05
C VAL A 403 21.33 3.95 10.55
N ILE A 404 21.39 3.76 9.21
CA ILE A 404 21.74 2.48 8.60
C ILE A 404 23.18 2.52 8.11
N GLN A 405 24.09 2.70 9.01
CA GLN A 405 25.52 2.51 8.77
C GLN A 405 25.92 1.08 9.14
N LYS A 406 26.56 0.38 8.25
CA LYS A 406 27.24 -0.88 8.54
C LYS A 406 28.73 -0.67 8.39
N THR A 407 29.46 -0.85 9.46
CA THR A 407 30.93 -0.94 9.41
C THR A 407 31.32 -2.34 8.95
N LEU A 408 32.01 -2.44 7.85
CA LEU A 408 32.56 -3.70 7.36
C LEU A 408 33.78 -4.13 8.19
N LYS A 409 34.20 -5.40 8.03
CA LYS A 409 35.38 -5.94 8.75
C LYS A 409 36.69 -5.21 8.48
N ASP A 410 36.79 -4.50 7.37
CA ASP A 410 37.92 -3.68 6.96
C ASP A 410 37.88 -2.24 7.52
N GLY A 411 36.87 -1.91 8.34
CA GLY A 411 36.68 -0.58 8.90
C GLY A 411 35.96 0.40 7.98
N SER A 412 35.65 0.02 6.75
CA SER A 412 34.86 0.87 5.83
C SER A 412 33.39 0.94 6.28
N VAL A 413 32.79 2.13 6.13
CA VAL A 413 31.38 2.36 6.42
C VAL A 413 30.58 2.21 5.12
N VAL A 414 29.63 1.28 5.12
CA VAL A 414 28.70 1.08 4.01
C VAL A 414 27.31 1.45 4.45
N TYR A 415 26.62 2.24 3.64
CA TYR A 415 25.22 2.56 3.84
C TYR A 415 24.40 1.44 3.19
N ALA A 416 23.99 0.48 4.00
CA ALA A 416 23.29 -0.69 3.51
C ALA A 416 21.79 -0.45 3.51
N LEU A 417 21.18 -0.37 2.35
CA LEU A 417 19.75 -0.47 2.25
C LEU A 417 19.31 -1.89 1.96
N GLY A 418 18.31 -2.25 2.70
CA GLY A 418 17.91 -3.57 2.95
C GLY A 418 17.28 -4.41 1.88
N ILE A 419 17.36 -4.11 0.62
CA ILE A 419 16.94 -5.06 -0.41
C ILE A 419 18.11 -5.42 -1.32
N ALA A 420 18.78 -4.44 -1.87
CA ALA A 420 19.85 -4.65 -2.83
C ALA A 420 21.25 -4.59 -2.21
N GLY A 421 21.41 -3.95 -1.06
CA GLY A 421 22.69 -3.72 -0.39
C GLY A 421 23.06 -4.74 0.68
N GLY A 422 22.33 -5.84 0.80
CA GLY A 422 22.63 -6.87 1.80
C GLY A 422 22.57 -6.36 3.23
N ALA A 423 21.70 -5.41 3.56
CA ALA A 423 21.40 -5.03 4.92
C ALA A 423 20.59 -6.11 5.63
N TYR A 424 20.98 -7.32 5.41
CA TYR A 424 20.72 -8.41 6.28
C TYR A 424 21.62 -8.24 7.49
N THR A 425 21.07 -7.71 8.56
CA THR A 425 21.75 -7.82 9.84
C THR A 425 21.67 -9.28 10.28
N PRO A 426 22.71 -9.80 10.98
CA PRO A 426 22.64 -11.15 11.56
C PRO A 426 21.43 -11.38 12.48
N THR A 427 20.69 -10.35 12.79
CA THR A 427 19.48 -10.33 13.64
C THR A 427 18.17 -10.49 12.84
N GLY A 428 18.21 -10.85 11.55
CA GLY A 428 17.02 -11.25 10.80
C GLY A 428 16.09 -10.13 10.38
N GLY A 429 16.54 -8.89 10.37
CA GLY A 429 15.71 -7.78 9.95
C GLY A 429 15.54 -7.75 8.43
N ILE A 430 14.32 -7.77 7.97
CA ILE A 430 13.97 -7.22 6.65
C ILE A 430 14.47 -5.78 6.72
N GLY A 431 15.39 -5.36 5.87
CA GLY A 431 16.02 -4.05 5.98
C GLY A 431 15.02 -2.89 6.02
N THR A 432 15.49 -1.69 6.01
CA THR A 432 14.70 -0.47 6.27
C THR A 432 13.42 -0.36 5.46
N TYR A 433 13.44 -0.79 4.20
CA TYR A 433 12.23 -0.89 3.39
C TYR A 433 11.18 -1.75 4.08
N GLY A 434 11.55 -2.96 4.49
CA GLY A 434 10.63 -3.89 5.14
C GLY A 434 10.14 -3.39 6.50
N TRP A 435 10.94 -2.65 7.25
CA TRP A 435 10.52 -2.07 8.53
C TRP A 435 9.46 -1.00 8.32
N LEU A 436 9.72 -0.03 7.44
CA LEU A 436 8.75 1.01 7.10
C LEU A 436 7.48 0.41 6.48
N ALA A 437 7.63 -0.54 5.57
CA ALA A 437 6.52 -1.26 4.98
C ALA A 437 5.67 -1.98 6.04
N THR A 438 6.29 -2.63 7.03
CA THR A 438 5.58 -3.30 8.14
C THR A 438 4.79 -2.31 8.98
N ILE A 439 5.35 -1.14 9.33
CA ILE A 439 4.65 -0.09 10.07
C ILE A 439 3.41 0.38 9.30
N GLY A 440 3.57 0.69 8.01
CA GLY A 440 2.46 1.09 7.16
C GLY A 440 1.40 -0.01 7.01
N THR A 441 1.82 -1.27 6.82
CA THR A 441 0.92 -2.42 6.67
C THR A 441 0.07 -2.67 7.89
N MET A 442 0.68 -2.74 9.09
CA MET A 442 -0.11 -2.91 10.31
C MET A 442 -1.10 -1.76 10.52
N THR A 443 -0.70 -0.54 10.15
CA THR A 443 -1.58 0.64 10.24
C THR A 443 -2.78 0.50 9.30
N LEU A 444 -2.58 0.09 8.05
CA LEU A 444 -3.69 -0.11 7.11
C LEU A 444 -4.55 -1.33 7.45
N ILE A 445 -3.99 -2.41 7.98
CA ILE A 445 -4.82 -3.52 8.47
C ILE A 445 -5.79 -3.04 9.56
N VAL A 446 -5.35 -2.22 10.50
CA VAL A 446 -6.23 -1.61 11.51
C VAL A 446 -7.33 -0.77 10.84
N VAL A 447 -7.00 0.00 9.83
CA VAL A 447 -7.98 0.80 9.05
C VAL A 447 -8.98 -0.10 8.33
N TYR A 448 -8.55 -1.19 7.70
CA TYR A 448 -9.44 -2.15 7.05
C TYR A 448 -10.41 -2.81 8.05
N VAL A 449 -9.90 -3.20 9.22
CA VAL A 449 -10.71 -3.75 10.30
C VAL A 449 -11.75 -2.73 10.79
N LEU A 450 -11.34 -1.47 11.02
CA LEU A 450 -12.28 -0.40 11.42
C LEU A 450 -13.35 -0.17 10.35
N THR A 451 -12.97 -0.16 9.07
CA THR A 451 -13.91 0.01 7.96
C THR A 451 -14.89 -1.17 7.85
N ALA A 452 -14.38 -2.39 8.02
CA ALA A 452 -15.20 -3.60 8.02
C ALA A 452 -16.23 -3.60 9.18
N ILE A 453 -15.81 -3.13 10.36
CA ILE A 453 -16.71 -2.94 11.51
C ILE A 453 -17.72 -1.81 11.25
N ALA A 454 -17.32 -0.72 10.60
CA ALA A 454 -18.17 0.43 10.31
C ALA A 454 -19.33 0.10 9.36
N ALA A 455 -19.12 -0.81 8.40
CA ALA A 455 -20.08 -1.09 7.32
C ALA A 455 -21.47 -1.55 7.80
N PRO A 456 -21.62 -2.52 8.73
CA PRO A 456 -22.94 -2.93 9.21
C PRO A 456 -23.69 -1.83 9.96
N PHE A 457 -22.98 -0.95 10.68
CA PHE A 457 -23.61 0.18 11.39
C PHE A 457 -24.16 1.20 10.40
N TYR A 458 -23.37 1.57 9.40
CA TYR A 458 -23.77 2.49 8.35
C TYR A 458 -24.94 1.95 7.53
N ALA A 459 -24.90 0.68 7.10
CA ALA A 459 -25.97 0.05 6.32
C ALA A 459 -27.30 0.02 7.10
N ARG A 460 -27.26 -0.33 8.40
CA ARG A 460 -28.46 -0.33 9.25
C ARG A 460 -29.01 1.08 9.47
N ARG A 461 -28.13 2.08 9.63
CA ARG A 461 -28.53 3.48 9.77
C ARG A 461 -29.23 3.97 8.51
N ARG A 462 -28.63 3.77 7.33
CA ARG A 462 -29.27 4.11 6.05
C ARG A 462 -30.61 3.42 5.83
N GLN A 463 -30.71 2.14 6.17
CA GLN A 463 -31.96 1.41 6.06
C GLN A 463 -33.06 2.03 6.92
N ARG A 464 -32.74 2.56 8.11
CA ARG A 464 -33.70 3.25 8.98
C ARG A 464 -34.10 4.63 8.44
N GLU A 465 -33.14 5.35 7.86
CA GLU A 465 -33.36 6.72 7.36
C GLU A 465 -34.14 6.75 6.04
N PHE A 466 -33.85 5.84 5.12
CA PHE A 466 -34.40 5.86 3.76
C PHE A 466 -35.44 4.76 3.49
N GLY A 467 -35.67 3.85 4.41
CA GLY A 467 -36.66 2.75 4.26
C GLY A 467 -36.27 1.67 3.23
N ASN A 468 -35.18 1.83 2.51
CA ASN A 468 -34.71 0.89 1.50
C ASN A 468 -33.93 -0.26 2.17
N ARG A 469 -33.99 -1.46 1.55
CA ARG A 469 -33.23 -2.62 2.04
C ARG A 469 -31.74 -2.47 1.68
N GLU A 470 -30.98 -1.82 2.55
CA GLU A 470 -29.54 -1.57 2.38
C GLU A 470 -28.69 -2.67 3.04
N PHE A 471 -29.17 -3.29 4.11
CA PHE A 471 -28.42 -4.31 4.83
C PHE A 471 -28.51 -5.67 4.16
N HIS A 472 -27.35 -6.19 3.70
CA HIS A 472 -27.18 -7.53 3.15
C HIS A 472 -26.31 -8.37 4.09
N TRP A 473 -26.83 -9.51 4.52
CA TRP A 473 -26.17 -10.35 5.51
C TRP A 473 -24.75 -10.76 5.10
N PHE A 474 -24.55 -11.15 3.85
CA PHE A 474 -23.21 -11.53 3.35
C PHE A 474 -22.23 -10.35 3.40
N THR A 475 -22.56 -9.22 2.78
CA THR A 475 -21.67 -8.05 2.65
C THR A 475 -21.37 -7.37 3.98
N HIS A 476 -22.35 -7.35 4.93
CA HIS A 476 -22.23 -6.56 6.15
C HIS A 476 -21.97 -7.39 7.42
N MET A 477 -21.99 -8.74 7.33
CA MET A 477 -21.70 -9.61 8.47
C MET A 477 -20.66 -10.68 8.11
N VAL A 478 -20.95 -11.56 7.14
CA VAL A 478 -20.05 -12.69 6.82
C VAL A 478 -18.73 -12.21 6.30
N ALA A 479 -18.75 -11.37 5.26
CA ALA A 479 -17.52 -10.91 4.62
C ALA A 479 -16.63 -10.11 5.59
N PRO A 480 -17.14 -9.12 6.36
CA PRO A 480 -16.35 -8.48 7.41
C PRO A 480 -15.74 -9.43 8.43
N ILE A 481 -16.54 -10.37 8.96
CA ILE A 481 -16.07 -11.31 9.99
C ILE A 481 -14.92 -12.18 9.44
N VAL A 482 -15.11 -12.79 8.28
CA VAL A 482 -14.07 -13.63 7.66
C VAL A 482 -12.81 -12.82 7.36
N GLY A 483 -12.96 -11.64 6.76
CA GLY A 483 -11.85 -10.74 6.47
C GLY A 483 -11.10 -10.31 7.73
N ILE A 484 -11.81 -9.94 8.79
CA ILE A 484 -11.19 -9.58 10.09
C ILE A 484 -10.43 -10.76 10.68
N ILE A 485 -10.96 -11.98 10.66
CA ILE A 485 -10.28 -13.17 11.19
C ILE A 485 -8.95 -13.38 10.47
N VAL A 486 -8.93 -13.28 9.14
CA VAL A 486 -7.68 -13.42 8.37
C VAL A 486 -6.70 -12.31 8.72
N MET A 487 -7.16 -11.06 8.88
CA MET A 487 -6.31 -9.91 9.22
C MET A 487 -5.83 -9.90 10.68
N LEU A 488 -6.50 -10.61 11.58
CA LEU A 488 -6.03 -10.73 12.96
C LEU A 488 -4.71 -11.53 13.04
N LEU A 489 -4.47 -12.49 12.17
CA LEU A 489 -3.24 -13.29 12.20
C LEU A 489 -1.98 -12.42 12.09
N PRO A 490 -1.80 -11.58 11.04
CA PRO A 490 -0.65 -10.70 10.95
C PRO A 490 -0.60 -9.64 12.07
N LEU A 491 -1.73 -9.11 12.51
CA LEU A 491 -1.74 -8.16 13.63
C LEU A 491 -1.28 -8.79 14.93
N LEU A 492 -1.76 -9.99 15.26
CA LEU A 492 -1.35 -10.70 16.47
C LEU A 492 0.14 -11.06 16.44
N SER A 493 0.66 -11.47 15.26
CA SER A 493 2.09 -11.78 15.11
C SER A 493 3.01 -10.58 15.35
N LEU A 494 2.51 -9.36 15.14
CA LEU A 494 3.25 -8.11 15.38
C LEU A 494 3.02 -7.55 16.79
N PHE A 495 1.77 -7.48 17.26
CA PHE A 495 1.46 -6.81 18.52
C PHE A 495 1.75 -7.66 19.75
N LEU A 496 1.52 -8.98 19.73
CA LEU A 496 1.76 -9.81 20.91
C LEU A 496 3.24 -9.81 21.36
N PRO A 497 4.23 -9.95 20.44
CA PRO A 497 5.64 -9.84 20.83
C PRO A 497 6.00 -8.47 21.41
N PHE A 498 5.44 -7.39 20.87
CA PHE A 498 5.66 -6.03 21.37
C PHE A 498 5.21 -5.86 22.82
N PHE A 499 4.10 -6.48 23.21
CA PHE A 499 3.62 -6.47 24.59
C PHE A 499 4.24 -7.53 25.50
N GLY A 500 5.29 -8.22 25.05
CA GLY A 500 5.92 -9.30 25.82
C GLY A 500 5.11 -10.61 25.85
N LEU A 501 4.05 -10.70 25.03
CA LEU A 501 3.14 -11.86 24.97
C LEU A 501 3.50 -12.83 23.83
N GLY A 502 4.72 -12.79 23.32
CA GLY A 502 5.19 -13.68 22.24
C GLY A 502 5.04 -15.17 22.56
N GLY A 503 5.12 -15.56 23.83
CA GLY A 503 4.88 -16.92 24.28
C GLY A 503 3.46 -17.45 23.98
N VAL A 504 2.46 -16.59 23.90
CA VAL A 504 1.10 -16.98 23.50
C VAL A 504 1.10 -17.48 22.05
N LEU A 505 1.83 -16.79 21.16
CA LEU A 505 1.95 -17.20 19.76
C LEU A 505 2.60 -18.57 19.62
N THR A 506 3.69 -18.84 20.35
CA THR A 506 4.36 -20.15 20.32
C THR A 506 3.47 -21.26 20.86
N ASN A 507 2.67 -20.98 21.88
CA ASN A 507 1.73 -21.95 22.45
C ASN A 507 0.61 -22.36 21.48
N ILE A 508 0.24 -21.46 20.53
CA ILE A 508 -0.77 -21.73 19.49
C ILE A 508 -0.14 -22.08 18.14
N GLY A 509 1.18 -22.32 18.09
CA GLY A 509 1.90 -22.78 16.90
C GLY A 509 2.37 -21.68 15.96
N PHE A 510 2.44 -20.41 16.40
CA PHE A 510 2.96 -19.29 15.60
C PHE A 510 4.27 -18.76 16.18
N ALA A 511 5.21 -18.40 15.31
CA ALA A 511 6.43 -17.74 15.74
C ALA A 511 6.18 -16.24 16.03
N PRO A 512 6.73 -15.71 17.14
CA PRO A 512 6.75 -14.29 17.38
C PRO A 512 7.68 -13.59 16.39
N SER A 513 7.33 -12.38 15.98
CA SER A 513 8.19 -11.55 15.14
C SER A 513 9.52 -11.27 15.82
N PRO A 514 10.67 -11.45 15.15
CA PRO A 514 11.99 -11.23 15.73
C PRO A 514 12.31 -9.73 15.87
N PHE A 515 13.37 -9.42 16.65
CA PHE A 515 13.93 -8.07 16.66
C PHE A 515 14.54 -7.74 15.28
N PRO A 516 14.38 -6.52 14.74
CA PRO A 516 13.69 -5.36 15.33
C PRO A 516 12.18 -5.29 14.97
N VAL A 517 11.62 -6.24 14.28
CA VAL A 517 10.22 -6.22 13.83
C VAL A 517 9.24 -6.15 15.01
N ASN A 518 9.58 -6.80 16.11
CA ASN A 518 8.79 -6.82 17.34
C ASN A 518 8.65 -5.45 18.04
N ILE A 519 9.49 -4.47 17.73
CA ILE A 519 9.39 -3.10 18.29
C ILE A 519 8.70 -2.12 17.35
N LEU A 520 8.45 -2.48 16.08
CA LEU A 520 7.80 -1.60 15.11
C LEU A 520 6.39 -1.14 15.52
N PRO A 521 5.58 -1.92 16.26
CA PRO A 521 4.30 -1.44 16.78
C PRO A 521 4.45 -0.20 17.68
N GLY A 522 5.60 0.04 18.28
CA GLY A 522 5.87 1.26 19.03
C GLY A 522 5.70 2.54 18.19
N PHE A 523 6.12 2.51 16.93
CA PHE A 523 5.94 3.63 16.01
C PHE A 523 4.46 3.82 15.62
N PHE A 524 3.71 2.73 15.44
CA PHE A 524 2.27 2.79 15.23
C PHE A 524 1.56 3.44 16.42
N PHE A 525 1.86 3.00 17.66
CA PHE A 525 1.26 3.59 18.86
C PHE A 525 1.67 5.04 19.07
N PHE A 526 2.93 5.38 18.79
CA PHE A 526 3.39 6.77 18.84
C PHE A 526 2.55 7.66 17.88
N TRP A 527 2.37 7.22 16.63
CA TRP A 527 1.59 7.95 15.65
C TRP A 527 0.10 8.04 16.03
N LEU A 528 -0.47 6.95 16.54
CA LEU A 528 -1.84 6.91 17.06
C LEU A 528 -2.04 7.86 18.26
N ILE A 529 -1.09 7.91 19.18
CA ILE A 529 -1.11 8.84 20.33
C ILE A 529 -1.08 10.29 19.85
N LEU A 530 -0.25 10.64 18.90
CA LEU A 530 -0.23 11.98 18.30
C LEU A 530 -1.59 12.33 17.69
N GLY A 531 -2.23 11.42 16.96
CA GLY A 531 -3.58 11.59 16.45
C GLY A 531 -4.63 11.76 17.55
N ALA A 532 -4.55 10.96 18.61
CA ALA A 532 -5.45 11.06 19.76
C ALA A 532 -5.28 12.41 20.50
N LEU A 533 -4.06 12.88 20.65
CA LEU A 533 -3.79 14.21 21.21
C LEU A 533 -4.35 15.33 20.32
N ALA A 534 -4.18 15.24 19.00
CA ALA A 534 -4.79 16.17 18.06
C ALA A 534 -6.33 16.15 18.13
N LEU A 535 -6.93 14.96 18.22
CA LEU A 535 -8.36 14.81 18.42
C LEU A 535 -8.85 15.49 19.70
N LEU A 536 -8.21 15.20 20.83
CA LEU A 536 -8.63 15.71 22.14
C LEU A 536 -8.42 17.20 22.30
N PHE A 537 -7.26 17.71 21.88
CA PHE A 537 -6.85 19.09 22.17
C PHE A 537 -7.15 20.09 21.05
N TYR A 538 -7.39 19.62 19.82
CA TYR A 538 -7.68 20.50 18.70
C TYR A 538 -9.07 20.30 18.12
N ILE A 539 -9.47 19.08 17.81
CA ILE A 539 -10.74 18.79 17.13
C ILE A 539 -11.93 18.90 18.09
N ARG A 540 -11.93 18.17 19.21
CA ARG A 540 -13.03 18.15 20.18
C ARG A 540 -13.25 19.47 20.91
N ARG A 541 -12.25 20.36 20.95
CA ARG A 541 -12.40 21.69 21.55
C ARG A 541 -13.20 22.67 20.70
N SER A 542 -13.40 22.38 19.42
CA SER A 542 -14.21 23.18 18.51
C SER A 542 -15.39 22.35 18.00
N PRO A 543 -16.63 22.62 18.46
CA PRO A 543 -17.82 21.96 17.95
C PRO A 543 -17.98 22.03 16.44
N GLU A 544 -17.56 23.15 15.82
CA GLU A 544 -17.60 23.35 14.38
C GLU A 544 -16.65 22.41 13.63
N ARG A 545 -15.40 22.22 14.14
CA ARG A 545 -14.45 21.27 13.55
C ARG A 545 -14.91 19.85 13.72
N TYR A 546 -15.39 19.52 14.92
CA TYR A 546 -15.89 18.19 15.22
C TYR A 546 -17.07 17.82 14.32
N ALA A 547 -17.98 18.76 14.08
CA ALA A 547 -19.12 18.58 13.19
C ALA A 547 -18.74 18.43 11.71
N LYS A 548 -17.55 18.86 11.29
CA LYS A 548 -17.09 18.77 9.89
C LYS A 548 -16.42 17.41 9.57
N VAL A 549 -16.13 16.57 10.56
CA VAL A 549 -15.38 15.32 10.34
C VAL A 549 -16.14 14.38 9.40
N GLY A 550 -15.58 14.16 8.20
CA GLY A 550 -16.12 13.23 7.20
C GLY A 550 -17.34 13.74 6.43
N HIS A 551 -17.65 15.05 6.49
CA HIS A 551 -18.85 15.60 5.87
C HIS A 551 -18.70 15.97 4.39
N LEU A 552 -17.47 16.15 3.87
CA LEU A 552 -17.24 16.42 2.45
C LEU A 552 -17.40 15.15 1.61
N VAL A 553 -18.58 14.97 1.07
CA VAL A 553 -18.94 13.85 0.20
C VAL A 553 -19.46 14.39 -1.12
N ARG A 554 -18.99 13.83 -2.24
CA ARG A 554 -19.58 14.08 -3.55
C ARG A 554 -20.88 13.30 -3.65
N ILE A 555 -21.97 13.97 -3.92
CA ILE A 555 -23.27 13.36 -4.21
C ILE A 555 -23.46 13.48 -5.73
N ASP A 556 -23.46 12.35 -6.42
CA ASP A 556 -23.94 12.28 -7.81
C ASP A 556 -25.45 12.04 -7.73
N GLU A 557 -26.26 12.98 -8.27
CA GLU A 557 -27.72 12.85 -8.39
C GLU A 557 -28.11 11.78 -9.43
#